data_0a8ef21b38b03d0ba637cf204db2b1f7
#
_entry.id   0a8ef21b38b03d0ba637cf204db2b1f7
#
_cell.length_a   1.000
_cell.length_b   1.000
_cell.length_c   1.000
_cell.angle_alpha   90.00
_cell.angle_beta   90.00
_cell.angle_gamma   90.00
#
_symmetry.space_group_name_H-M   'P 1'
#
loop_
_entity.id
_entity.type
_entity.pdbx_description
1 polymer ?
#
loop_
_entity_poly.entity_id
_entity_poly.type
_entity_poly.pdbx_seq_one_letter_code
_entity_poly.pdbx_strand_id
1 'polypeptide(L)'
;MKGELSLHICGCRGSRSVFGPEFTEFGGQTTCFVLKKANYALVLDCGTGLDNARDLLAGCSAVDVVVTHWHYDHVMGLMDWSVFPAGAKLRFFVSSDAYNLSFDALSQLFRHPFWPVDPTLRVVRQPVKWECPVSLRPGVKVTFLPAPHPDGSSVLDLSVFDKHICVLCDFEHNREFPEEILHNCDLLLYDGMYTDDEYPAHVNWGHSTWQEGCRLANRVEPARLLITHHEPRRTDSQLRALEQEAKKLFPAAAFARAGMKITF
;
A
#
# COMPACT_ATOMS: atom_id res chain seq x y z
N MET A 1 8.10 5.03 22.56
CA MET A 1 9.17 5.40 21.60
C MET A 1 9.09 6.91 21.41
N LYS A 2 10.21 7.65 21.66
CA LYS A 2 10.29 9.08 21.32
C LYS A 2 10.51 9.20 19.82
N GLY A 3 9.84 10.13 19.16
CA GLY A 3 9.92 10.39 17.72
C GLY A 3 8.52 10.58 17.12
N GLU A 4 8.45 11.34 16.07
CA GLU A 4 7.24 11.65 15.31
C GLU A 4 6.89 10.49 14.39
N LEU A 5 5.61 10.17 14.27
CA LEU A 5 5.15 9.20 13.28
C LEU A 5 5.12 9.85 11.90
N SER A 6 5.64 9.18 10.90
CA SER A 6 5.56 9.63 9.51
C SER A 6 5.28 8.47 8.57
N LEU A 7 4.48 8.73 7.53
CA LEU A 7 4.29 7.87 6.37
C LEU A 7 5.16 8.38 5.23
N HIS A 8 5.90 7.48 4.61
CA HIS A 8 6.72 7.73 3.43
C HIS A 8 6.17 6.93 2.26
N ILE A 9 5.94 7.61 1.13
CA ILE A 9 5.51 6.99 -0.12
C ILE A 9 6.77 6.63 -0.90
N CYS A 10 7.07 5.35 -0.96
CA CYS A 10 8.25 4.83 -1.67
C CYS A 10 7.93 4.47 -3.13
N GLY A 11 6.70 4.08 -3.41
CA GLY A 11 6.15 3.80 -4.73
C GLY A 11 4.63 3.86 -4.70
N CYS A 12 4.02 4.30 -5.79
CA CYS A 12 2.57 4.54 -5.89
C CYS A 12 1.98 4.25 -7.28
N ARG A 13 2.74 3.62 -8.18
CA ARG A 13 2.22 3.13 -9.47
C ARG A 13 1.54 1.78 -9.30
N GLY A 14 0.45 1.58 -10.05
CA GLY A 14 -0.21 0.29 -10.16
C GLY A 14 0.39 -0.60 -11.24
N SER A 15 0.14 -1.88 -11.16
CA SER A 15 0.41 -2.95 -12.13
C SER A 15 1.86 -3.13 -12.55
N ARG A 16 2.63 -2.08 -12.83
CA ARG A 16 4.02 -2.15 -13.29
C ARG A 16 4.78 -0.85 -13.13
N SER A 17 6.09 -0.95 -13.02
CA SER A 17 6.97 0.23 -13.06
C SER A 17 6.98 0.91 -14.42
N VAL A 18 7.22 2.21 -14.41
CA VAL A 18 7.41 3.05 -15.60
C VAL A 18 8.67 3.89 -15.46
N PHE A 19 9.22 4.28 -16.61
CA PHE A 19 10.47 5.04 -16.70
C PHE A 19 10.31 6.12 -17.77
N GLY A 20 10.98 7.23 -17.57
CA GLY A 20 10.98 8.34 -18.52
C GLY A 20 10.85 9.68 -17.83
N PRO A 21 11.20 10.77 -18.52
CA PRO A 21 11.15 12.13 -17.96
C PRO A 21 9.74 12.58 -17.55
N GLU A 22 8.71 11.98 -18.14
CA GLU A 22 7.31 12.27 -17.86
C GLU A 22 6.74 11.57 -16.59
N PHE A 23 7.56 10.78 -15.88
CA PHE A 23 7.18 10.03 -14.68
C PHE A 23 8.07 10.35 -13.45
N THR A 24 8.76 11.48 -13.46
CA THR A 24 9.75 11.81 -12.42
C THR A 24 9.16 12.49 -11.19
N GLU A 25 8.04 13.19 -11.32
CA GLU A 25 7.39 13.90 -10.22
C GLU A 25 6.58 12.95 -9.32
N PHE A 26 5.73 12.12 -9.93
CA PHE A 26 4.94 11.14 -9.17
C PHE A 26 5.71 9.84 -8.93
N GLY A 27 6.81 9.64 -9.65
CA GLY A 27 7.63 8.44 -9.57
C GLY A 27 7.12 7.32 -10.47
N GLY A 28 8.00 6.38 -10.78
CA GLY A 28 7.69 5.24 -11.64
C GLY A 28 7.63 3.89 -10.91
N GLN A 29 7.89 3.85 -9.62
CA GLN A 29 7.95 2.63 -8.81
C GLN A 29 6.57 2.21 -8.33
N THR A 30 6.36 0.89 -8.22
CA THR A 30 5.11 0.30 -7.77
C THR A 30 4.96 0.28 -6.25
N THR A 31 3.81 -0.08 -5.77
CA THR A 31 3.27 0.09 -4.42
C THR A 31 4.25 -0.30 -3.31
N CYS A 32 4.65 0.69 -2.52
CA CYS A 32 5.36 0.51 -1.26
C CYS A 32 5.21 1.76 -0.39
N PHE A 33 4.72 1.58 0.84
CA PHE A 33 4.60 2.65 1.82
C PHE A 33 5.32 2.26 3.11
N VAL A 34 5.94 3.24 3.79
CA VAL A 34 6.65 2.99 5.04
C VAL A 34 6.15 3.93 6.13
N LEU A 35 5.50 3.38 7.14
CA LEU A 35 5.23 4.07 8.40
C LEU A 35 6.45 3.93 9.31
N LYS A 36 7.02 5.06 9.72
CA LYS A 36 8.25 5.11 10.53
C LYS A 36 8.05 5.90 11.82
N LYS A 37 8.56 5.33 12.92
CA LYS A 37 8.69 6.02 14.21
C LYS A 37 9.97 5.55 14.91
N ALA A 38 10.92 6.46 15.13
CA ALA A 38 12.23 6.16 15.71
C ALA A 38 12.96 5.01 14.94
N ASN A 39 13.30 3.93 15.63
CA ASN A 39 13.98 2.74 15.07
C ASN A 39 13.03 1.61 14.64
N TYR A 40 11.74 1.91 14.50
CA TYR A 40 10.70 1.01 14.02
C TYR A 40 10.18 1.43 12.66
N ALA A 41 9.98 0.46 11.78
CA ALA A 41 9.29 0.63 10.52
C ALA A 41 8.19 -0.43 10.34
N LEU A 42 7.06 0.01 9.79
CA LEU A 42 6.01 -0.83 9.24
C LEU A 42 5.95 -0.57 7.74
N VAL A 43 6.31 -1.58 6.95
CA VAL A 43 6.26 -1.55 5.49
C VAL A 43 4.91 -2.09 5.04
N LEU A 44 4.21 -1.36 4.20
CA LEU A 44 2.97 -1.77 3.55
C LEU A 44 3.29 -2.02 2.07
N ASP A 45 3.20 -3.26 1.67
CA ASP A 45 3.61 -3.82 0.39
C ASP A 45 5.09 -3.61 0.03
N CYS A 46 5.58 -4.48 -0.83
CA CYS A 46 6.97 -4.59 -1.25
C CYS A 46 7.10 -4.57 -2.77
N GLY A 47 6.36 -3.69 -3.45
CA GLY A 47 6.56 -3.44 -4.87
C GLY A 47 7.95 -2.87 -5.16
N THR A 48 8.21 -2.47 -6.38
CA THR A 48 9.55 -1.94 -6.77
C THR A 48 9.91 -0.64 -6.03
N GLY A 49 8.93 0.03 -5.42
CA GLY A 49 9.17 1.15 -4.50
C GLY A 49 9.96 0.79 -3.25
N LEU A 50 10.09 -0.51 -2.92
CA LEU A 50 10.89 -0.96 -1.77
C LEU A 50 12.34 -0.49 -1.83
N ASP A 51 12.93 -0.35 -3.02
CA ASP A 51 14.28 0.20 -3.18
C ASP A 51 14.44 1.61 -2.60
N ASN A 52 13.40 2.44 -2.70
CA ASN A 52 13.36 3.78 -2.13
C ASN A 52 13.23 3.79 -0.60
N ALA A 53 12.92 2.65 0.01
CA ALA A 53 12.83 2.51 1.46
C ALA A 53 14.19 2.23 2.13
N ARG A 54 15.25 1.95 1.39
CA ARG A 54 16.57 1.54 1.91
C ARG A 54 17.08 2.42 3.04
N ASP A 55 17.15 3.72 2.81
CA ASP A 55 17.64 4.68 3.82
C ASP A 55 16.67 4.85 4.99
N LEU A 56 15.37 4.70 4.73
CA LEU A 56 14.35 4.74 5.78
C LEU A 56 14.46 3.54 6.73
N LEU A 57 14.79 2.37 6.20
CA LEU A 57 14.93 1.13 6.96
C LEU A 57 16.29 1.01 7.62
N ALA A 58 17.31 1.71 7.12
CA ALA A 58 18.66 1.71 7.69
C ALA A 58 18.60 2.09 9.18
N GLY A 59 19.23 1.29 10.04
CA GLY A 59 19.22 1.48 11.49
C GLY A 59 17.93 1.06 12.21
N CYS A 60 16.91 0.55 11.52
CA CYS A 60 15.77 -0.07 12.17
C CYS A 60 16.19 -1.42 12.79
N SER A 61 15.89 -1.60 14.06
CA SER A 61 16.13 -2.88 14.77
C SER A 61 14.99 -3.86 14.59
N ALA A 62 13.83 -3.38 14.15
CA ALA A 62 12.66 -4.19 13.87
C ALA A 62 11.86 -3.60 12.71
N VAL A 63 11.51 -4.46 11.77
CA VAL A 63 10.68 -4.13 10.61
C VAL A 63 9.55 -5.16 10.55
N ASP A 64 8.33 -4.65 10.57
CA ASP A 64 7.14 -5.43 10.26
C ASP A 64 6.73 -5.11 8.82
N VAL A 65 6.36 -6.12 8.07
CA VAL A 65 5.88 -6.01 6.69
C VAL A 65 4.46 -6.55 6.64
N VAL A 66 3.55 -5.77 6.16
CA VAL A 66 2.16 -6.14 5.89
C VAL A 66 1.99 -6.15 4.38
N VAL A 67 1.57 -7.28 3.83
CA VAL A 67 1.34 -7.42 2.38
C VAL A 67 -0.14 -7.62 2.14
N THR A 68 -0.70 -6.80 1.23
CA THR A 68 -2.12 -6.85 0.86
C THR A 68 -2.43 -8.10 0.05
N HIS A 69 -1.59 -8.40 -0.94
CA HIS A 69 -1.67 -9.58 -1.82
C HIS A 69 -0.37 -9.83 -2.60
N TRP A 70 -0.33 -10.87 -3.45
CA TRP A 70 0.91 -11.32 -4.12
C TRP A 70 1.05 -10.90 -5.58
N HIS A 71 0.30 -9.91 -6.10
CA HIS A 71 0.58 -9.39 -7.44
C HIS A 71 1.99 -8.79 -7.53
N TYR A 72 2.58 -8.87 -8.72
CA TYR A 72 3.99 -8.49 -8.93
C TYR A 72 4.32 -7.07 -8.45
N ASP A 73 3.44 -6.14 -8.69
CA ASP A 73 3.62 -4.73 -8.30
C ASP A 73 3.54 -4.48 -6.78
N HIS A 74 3.20 -5.51 -5.98
CA HIS A 74 3.22 -5.48 -4.52
C HIS A 74 4.35 -6.29 -3.90
N VAL A 75 5.11 -7.11 -4.69
CA VAL A 75 6.11 -8.02 -4.12
C VAL A 75 7.45 -8.04 -4.86
N MET A 76 7.56 -7.48 -6.06
CA MET A 76 8.80 -7.57 -6.86
C MET A 76 10.01 -6.87 -6.24
N GLY A 77 9.82 -5.91 -5.36
CA GLY A 77 10.92 -5.31 -4.58
C GLY A 77 11.64 -6.31 -3.67
N LEU A 78 11.02 -7.45 -3.33
CA LEU A 78 11.64 -8.53 -2.56
C LEU A 78 12.79 -9.23 -3.33
N MET A 79 12.96 -8.97 -4.62
CA MET A 79 14.14 -9.42 -5.37
C MET A 79 15.44 -8.82 -4.81
N ASP A 80 15.42 -7.60 -4.29
CA ASP A 80 16.55 -7.04 -3.56
C ASP A 80 16.31 -7.08 -2.05
N TRP A 81 16.64 -8.21 -1.46
CA TRP A 81 16.53 -8.41 -0.03
C TRP A 81 17.47 -7.53 0.80
N SER A 82 18.51 -6.96 0.19
CA SER A 82 19.50 -6.12 0.89
C SER A 82 18.95 -4.77 1.36
N VAL A 83 17.74 -4.42 0.94
CA VAL A 83 17.00 -3.25 1.44
C VAL A 83 16.72 -3.37 2.94
N PHE A 84 16.47 -4.60 3.43
CA PHE A 84 16.23 -4.80 4.84
C PHE A 84 17.54 -4.84 5.64
N PRO A 85 17.61 -4.16 6.81
CA PRO A 85 18.84 -4.12 7.62
C PRO A 85 19.30 -5.51 8.04
N ALA A 86 20.59 -5.78 7.89
CA ALA A 86 21.18 -7.01 8.40
C ALA A 86 21.01 -7.11 9.92
N GLY A 87 20.44 -8.22 10.39
CA GLY A 87 20.16 -8.45 11.80
C GLY A 87 18.87 -7.80 12.33
N ALA A 88 18.11 -7.08 11.52
CA ALA A 88 16.78 -6.65 11.91
C ALA A 88 15.83 -7.84 12.06
N LYS A 89 14.95 -7.78 13.06
CA LYS A 89 13.88 -8.77 13.22
C LYS A 89 12.78 -8.46 12.20
N LEU A 90 12.65 -9.31 11.18
CA LEU A 90 11.67 -9.17 10.11
C LEU A 90 10.50 -10.10 10.32
N ARG A 91 9.27 -9.56 10.31
CA ARG A 91 8.04 -10.33 10.36
C ARG A 91 7.14 -9.91 9.22
N PHE A 92 6.60 -10.89 8.51
CA PHE A 92 5.69 -10.70 7.38
C PHE A 92 4.29 -11.16 7.76
N PHE A 93 3.33 -10.27 7.59
CA PHE A 93 1.91 -10.48 7.86
C PHE A 93 1.13 -10.42 6.56
N VAL A 94 0.33 -11.44 6.32
CA VAL A 94 -0.55 -11.55 5.17
C VAL A 94 -1.79 -12.32 5.56
N SER A 95 -2.93 -12.05 4.94
CA SER A 95 -4.14 -12.84 5.17
C SER A 95 -3.94 -14.30 4.73
N SER A 96 -4.38 -15.23 5.57
CA SER A 96 -4.39 -16.68 5.29
C SER A 96 -5.74 -17.19 4.82
N ASP A 97 -6.76 -16.34 4.78
CA ASP A 97 -8.13 -16.76 4.48
C ASP A 97 -8.41 -16.90 2.97
N ALA A 98 -7.58 -16.30 2.13
CA ALA A 98 -7.60 -16.55 0.70
C ALA A 98 -6.49 -17.52 0.30
N TYR A 99 -6.83 -18.56 -0.46
CA TYR A 99 -5.86 -19.55 -0.94
C TYR A 99 -4.66 -18.92 -1.65
N ASN A 100 -4.93 -17.89 -2.44
CA ASN A 100 -3.90 -17.20 -3.22
C ASN A 100 -2.97 -16.31 -2.39
N LEU A 101 -3.27 -16.09 -1.12
CA LEU A 101 -2.45 -15.26 -0.22
C LEU A 101 -1.51 -16.11 0.68
N SER A 102 -1.35 -17.40 0.41
CA SER A 102 -0.42 -18.23 1.17
C SER A 102 1.05 -17.87 0.89
N PHE A 103 1.91 -18.02 1.90
CA PHE A 103 3.36 -17.85 1.70
C PHE A 103 3.96 -18.86 0.71
N ASP A 104 3.32 -20.01 0.51
CA ASP A 104 3.75 -20.98 -0.48
C ASP A 104 3.48 -20.49 -1.91
N ALA A 105 2.41 -19.72 -2.13
CA ALA A 105 2.18 -19.03 -3.41
C ALA A 105 3.28 -17.99 -3.68
N LEU A 106 3.64 -17.16 -2.69
CA LEU A 106 4.75 -16.21 -2.80
C LEU A 106 6.07 -16.90 -3.13
N SER A 107 6.40 -18.02 -2.46
CA SER A 107 7.62 -18.79 -2.72
C SER A 107 7.74 -19.24 -4.16
N GLN A 108 6.63 -19.45 -4.87
CA GLN A 108 6.66 -19.87 -6.27
C GLN A 108 7.21 -18.79 -7.21
N LEU A 109 7.09 -17.52 -6.85
CA LEU A 109 7.66 -16.40 -7.64
C LEU A 109 9.18 -16.36 -7.54
N PHE A 110 9.75 -16.83 -6.42
CA PHE A 110 11.17 -16.71 -6.09
C PHE A 110 11.87 -18.07 -6.03
N ARG A 111 11.69 -18.91 -7.07
CA ARG A 111 12.35 -20.22 -7.18
C ARG A 111 12.92 -20.46 -8.57
N HIS A 112 13.81 -21.43 -8.65
CA HIS A 112 14.32 -21.89 -9.93
C HIS A 112 13.19 -22.31 -10.89
N PRO A 113 13.31 -22.01 -12.19
CA PRO A 113 14.44 -21.33 -12.85
C PRO A 113 14.35 -19.79 -12.84
N PHE A 114 13.32 -19.20 -12.24
CA PHE A 114 13.01 -17.77 -12.35
C PHE A 114 13.85 -16.90 -11.39
N TRP A 115 14.11 -17.38 -10.18
CA TRP A 115 14.89 -16.66 -9.17
C TRP A 115 15.75 -17.62 -8.32
N PRO A 116 17.01 -17.27 -7.98
CA PRO A 116 17.94 -18.18 -7.29
C PRO A 116 17.72 -18.29 -5.77
N VAL A 117 17.03 -17.32 -5.16
CA VAL A 117 16.89 -17.22 -3.69
C VAL A 117 15.44 -16.95 -3.32
N ASP A 118 14.86 -17.81 -2.50
CA ASP A 118 13.54 -17.57 -1.93
C ASP A 118 13.64 -16.61 -0.72
N PRO A 119 13.15 -15.37 -0.81
CA PRO A 119 13.20 -14.41 0.29
C PRO A 119 12.32 -14.84 1.48
N THR A 120 11.31 -15.65 1.25
CA THR A 120 10.39 -16.10 2.30
C THR A 120 11.06 -16.99 3.35
N LEU A 121 12.24 -17.55 3.02
CA LEU A 121 13.05 -18.33 3.97
C LEU A 121 13.72 -17.49 5.05
N ARG A 122 13.78 -16.17 4.87
CA ARG A 122 14.45 -15.23 5.77
C ARG A 122 13.51 -14.46 6.68
N VAL A 123 12.22 -14.75 6.65
CA VAL A 123 11.19 -14.00 7.40
C VAL A 123 10.49 -14.88 8.43
N VAL A 124 10.02 -14.24 9.49
CA VAL A 124 9.04 -14.85 10.38
C VAL A 124 7.67 -14.67 9.74
N ARG A 125 7.11 -15.75 9.23
CA ARG A 125 5.79 -15.77 8.57
C ARG A 125 4.70 -15.65 9.63
N GLN A 126 3.78 -14.71 9.45
CA GLN A 126 2.66 -14.46 10.35
C GLN A 126 1.36 -14.46 9.53
N PRO A 127 0.77 -15.64 9.28
CA PRO A 127 -0.55 -15.70 8.67
C PRO A 127 -1.59 -15.09 9.60
N VAL A 128 -2.46 -14.25 9.08
CA VAL A 128 -3.53 -13.59 9.81
C VAL A 128 -4.88 -13.93 9.20
N LYS A 129 -5.96 -13.84 9.99
CA LYS A 129 -7.32 -14.01 9.50
C LYS A 129 -7.94 -12.67 9.20
N TRP A 130 -8.78 -12.61 8.18
CA TRP A 130 -9.63 -11.44 7.93
C TRP A 130 -10.49 -11.11 9.14
N GLU A 131 -10.80 -9.85 9.32
CA GLU A 131 -11.65 -9.30 10.37
C GLU A 131 -11.18 -9.57 11.80
N CYS A 132 -9.97 -10.12 11.95
CA CYS A 132 -9.35 -10.39 13.26
C CYS A 132 -8.22 -9.37 13.50
N PRO A 133 -8.36 -8.43 14.46
CA PRO A 133 -7.30 -7.49 14.78
C PRO A 133 -6.04 -8.19 15.30
N VAL A 134 -4.90 -7.87 14.71
CA VAL A 134 -3.59 -8.40 15.08
C VAL A 134 -2.72 -7.30 15.68
N SER A 135 -2.22 -7.52 16.89
CA SER A 135 -1.24 -6.63 17.52
C SER A 135 0.16 -6.96 16.99
N LEU A 136 0.72 -6.08 16.17
CA LEU A 136 2.09 -6.22 15.68
C LEU A 136 3.08 -5.94 16.81
N ARG A 137 2.81 -4.90 17.61
CA ARG A 137 3.57 -4.51 18.81
C ARG A 137 2.75 -3.54 19.67
N PRO A 138 3.23 -3.15 20.85
CA PRO A 138 2.54 -2.14 21.65
C PRO A 138 2.29 -0.86 20.84
N GLY A 139 1.02 -0.47 20.73
CA GLY A 139 0.59 0.71 19.98
C GLY A 139 0.46 0.52 18.47
N VAL A 140 0.66 -0.68 17.91
CA VAL A 140 0.48 -0.93 16.48
C VAL A 140 -0.40 -2.17 16.30
N LYS A 141 -1.56 -1.96 15.69
CA LYS A 141 -2.51 -3.02 15.33
C LYS A 141 -2.89 -2.89 13.85
N VAL A 142 -3.21 -4.01 13.24
CA VAL A 142 -3.77 -4.08 11.90
C VAL A 142 -4.95 -5.05 11.87
N THR A 143 -6.01 -4.67 11.19
CA THR A 143 -7.09 -5.57 10.77
C THR A 143 -7.04 -5.68 9.26
N PHE A 144 -7.05 -6.90 8.75
CA PHE A 144 -7.16 -7.20 7.32
C PHE A 144 -8.63 -7.45 7.01
N LEU A 145 -9.15 -6.78 5.98
CA LEU A 145 -10.51 -7.03 5.49
C LEU A 145 -10.46 -7.44 4.02
N PRO A 146 -11.37 -8.32 3.58
CA PRO A 146 -11.39 -8.74 2.18
C PRO A 146 -11.68 -7.54 1.27
N ALA A 147 -10.85 -7.35 0.25
CA ALA A 147 -11.04 -6.36 -0.78
C ALA A 147 -11.66 -6.98 -2.03
N PRO A 148 -12.59 -6.29 -2.72
CA PRO A 148 -13.04 -6.67 -4.05
C PRO A 148 -11.90 -6.51 -5.06
N HIS A 149 -11.20 -7.61 -5.32
CA HIS A 149 -10.06 -7.66 -6.25
C HIS A 149 -9.89 -9.09 -6.79
N PRO A 150 -9.51 -9.29 -8.08
CA PRO A 150 -9.18 -10.61 -8.61
C PRO A 150 -8.12 -11.31 -7.76
N ASP A 151 -8.27 -12.62 -7.60
CA ASP A 151 -7.38 -13.47 -6.78
C ASP A 151 -7.29 -13.11 -5.29
N GLY A 152 -8.04 -12.10 -4.83
CA GLY A 152 -8.10 -11.63 -3.46
C GLY A 152 -7.02 -10.60 -3.12
N SER A 153 -7.41 -9.61 -2.37
CA SER A 153 -6.55 -8.59 -1.76
C SER A 153 -7.09 -8.22 -0.38
N SER A 154 -6.39 -7.42 0.37
CA SER A 154 -6.80 -6.96 1.70
C SER A 154 -6.81 -5.46 1.80
N VAL A 155 -7.93 -4.91 2.23
CA VAL A 155 -7.97 -3.57 2.84
C VAL A 155 -7.31 -3.66 4.21
N LEU A 156 -6.55 -2.64 4.57
CA LEU A 156 -5.89 -2.56 5.87
C LEU A 156 -6.50 -1.44 6.71
N ASP A 157 -7.02 -1.81 7.87
CA ASP A 157 -7.39 -0.90 8.94
C ASP A 157 -6.28 -0.89 9.99
N LEU A 158 -5.58 0.24 10.13
CA LEU A 158 -4.37 0.37 10.91
C LEU A 158 -4.56 1.35 12.07
N SER A 159 -4.38 0.85 13.30
CA SER A 159 -4.13 1.70 14.47
C SER A 159 -2.62 1.75 14.72
N VAL A 160 -2.00 2.90 14.45
CA VAL A 160 -0.55 3.09 14.59
C VAL A 160 -0.28 4.19 15.61
N PHE A 161 0.01 3.78 16.85
CA PHE A 161 0.09 4.62 18.05
C PHE A 161 -1.25 5.32 18.32
N ASP A 162 -1.33 6.64 18.09
CA ASP A 162 -2.53 7.46 18.26
C ASP A 162 -3.21 7.82 16.93
N LYS A 163 -2.79 7.17 15.84
CA LYS A 163 -3.29 7.44 14.47
C LYS A 163 -4.07 6.28 13.91
N HIS A 164 -5.14 6.62 13.19
CA HIS A 164 -5.99 5.71 12.44
C HIS A 164 -5.75 5.91 10.94
N ILE A 165 -5.28 4.87 10.25
CA ILE A 165 -4.92 4.91 8.83
C ILE A 165 -5.61 3.76 8.11
N CYS A 166 -6.34 4.05 7.06
CA CYS A 166 -7.01 3.07 6.23
C CYS A 166 -6.36 2.99 4.84
N VAL A 167 -6.11 1.77 4.36
CA VAL A 167 -5.48 1.54 3.06
C VAL A 167 -6.39 0.66 2.21
N LEU A 168 -6.98 1.27 1.20
CA LEU A 168 -7.79 0.65 0.16
C LEU A 168 -6.99 0.70 -1.14
N CYS A 169 -5.92 -0.09 -1.23
CA CYS A 169 -5.11 -0.26 -2.42
C CYS A 169 -5.48 -1.59 -3.06
N ASP A 170 -5.60 -1.63 -4.39
CA ASP A 170 -6.18 -2.77 -5.11
C ASP A 170 -7.57 -3.12 -4.57
N PHE A 171 -8.43 -2.13 -4.74
CA PHE A 171 -9.80 -2.14 -4.24
C PHE A 171 -10.76 -1.65 -5.33
N GLU A 172 -11.75 -2.45 -5.67
CA GLU A 172 -12.79 -2.07 -6.62
C GLU A 172 -14.10 -1.73 -5.88
N HIS A 173 -14.68 -0.58 -6.21
CA HIS A 173 -15.91 -0.08 -5.58
C HIS A 173 -17.21 -0.71 -6.14
N ASN A 174 -17.13 -1.89 -6.77
CA ASN A 174 -18.26 -2.59 -7.38
C ASN A 174 -19.05 -3.48 -6.42
N ARG A 175 -18.68 -3.53 -5.14
CA ARG A 175 -19.34 -4.32 -4.10
C ARG A 175 -19.47 -3.50 -2.83
N GLU A 176 -20.43 -3.89 -2.00
CA GLU A 176 -20.59 -3.33 -0.66
C GLU A 176 -19.34 -3.57 0.18
N PHE A 177 -18.92 -2.55 0.92
CA PHE A 177 -17.81 -2.58 1.84
C PHE A 177 -18.25 -1.88 3.15
N PRO A 178 -17.84 -2.36 4.34
CA PRO A 178 -18.21 -1.75 5.62
C PRO A 178 -17.48 -0.40 5.80
N GLU A 179 -18.11 0.69 5.31
CA GLU A 179 -17.53 2.05 5.38
C GLU A 179 -17.36 2.56 6.82
N GLU A 180 -18.06 1.97 7.78
CA GLU A 180 -18.05 2.38 9.20
C GLU A 180 -16.63 2.38 9.80
N ILE A 181 -15.78 1.47 9.34
CA ILE A 181 -14.39 1.36 9.81
C ILE A 181 -13.51 2.50 9.32
N LEU A 182 -13.92 3.24 8.29
CA LEU A 182 -13.15 4.31 7.67
C LEU A 182 -13.44 5.67 8.27
N HIS A 183 -14.54 5.81 9.05
CA HIS A 183 -14.98 7.10 9.54
C HIS A 183 -13.92 7.81 10.40
N ASN A 184 -13.72 9.08 10.08
CA ASN A 184 -12.82 10.00 10.81
C ASN A 184 -11.36 9.49 10.94
N CYS A 185 -10.89 8.65 10.01
CA CYS A 185 -9.49 8.26 10.01
C CYS A 185 -8.57 9.46 9.73
N ASP A 186 -7.34 9.41 10.27
CA ASP A 186 -6.34 10.46 10.05
C ASP A 186 -5.87 10.49 8.59
N LEU A 187 -5.89 9.32 7.91
CA LEU A 187 -5.49 9.20 6.51
C LEU A 187 -6.21 8.03 5.84
N LEU A 188 -6.83 8.30 4.72
CA LEU A 188 -7.36 7.31 3.79
C LEU A 188 -6.46 7.25 2.55
N LEU A 189 -5.75 6.12 2.34
CA LEU A 189 -5.10 5.80 1.07
C LEU A 189 -6.10 5.04 0.21
N TYR A 190 -6.30 5.48 -1.03
CA TYR A 190 -7.34 4.94 -1.89
C TYR A 190 -6.85 4.67 -3.31
N ASP A 191 -7.23 3.52 -3.86
CA ASP A 191 -6.99 3.14 -5.25
C ASP A 191 -7.70 4.13 -6.21
N GLY A 192 -6.94 4.83 -6.99
CA GLY A 192 -7.46 5.77 -7.97
C GLY A 192 -6.88 5.54 -9.35
N MET A 193 -6.76 4.28 -9.76
CA MET A 193 -6.15 3.91 -11.03
C MET A 193 -6.89 4.55 -12.21
N TYR A 194 -8.23 4.52 -12.20
CA TYR A 194 -9.07 4.97 -13.31
C TYR A 194 -9.76 6.30 -13.02
N THR A 195 -10.35 6.86 -14.08
CA THR A 195 -11.40 7.88 -14.02
C THR A 195 -12.77 7.22 -14.16
N ASP A 196 -13.85 7.92 -13.79
CA ASP A 196 -15.21 7.43 -13.99
C ASP A 196 -15.52 7.10 -15.46
N ASP A 197 -14.94 7.85 -16.41
CA ASP A 197 -15.12 7.61 -17.85
C ASP A 197 -14.39 6.34 -18.33
N GLU A 198 -13.26 6.01 -17.70
CA GLU A 198 -12.47 4.82 -18.03
C GLU A 198 -13.03 3.55 -17.38
N TYR A 199 -13.63 3.68 -16.20
CA TYR A 199 -14.05 2.55 -15.37
C TYR A 199 -15.01 1.55 -16.04
N PRO A 200 -16.00 1.96 -16.85
CA PRO A 200 -16.90 1.00 -17.51
C PRO A 200 -16.20 -0.06 -18.36
N ALA A 201 -15.00 0.24 -18.89
CA ALA A 201 -14.19 -0.72 -19.64
C ALA A 201 -13.31 -1.61 -18.74
N HIS A 202 -13.27 -1.35 -17.43
CA HIS A 202 -12.37 -1.99 -16.48
C HIS A 202 -13.10 -2.60 -15.26
N VAL A 203 -14.40 -2.76 -15.34
CA VAL A 203 -15.21 -3.40 -14.29
C VAL A 203 -14.71 -4.83 -14.06
N ASN A 204 -14.55 -5.24 -12.81
CA ASN A 204 -13.97 -6.51 -12.36
C ASN A 204 -12.44 -6.65 -12.60
N TRP A 205 -11.74 -5.54 -12.83
CA TRP A 205 -10.28 -5.54 -12.89
C TRP A 205 -9.64 -5.32 -11.50
N GLY A 206 -10.45 -5.05 -10.48
CA GLY A 206 -9.99 -4.92 -9.10
C GLY A 206 -9.52 -3.53 -8.70
N HIS A 207 -9.84 -2.50 -9.51
CA HIS A 207 -9.40 -1.13 -9.26
C HIS A 207 -10.55 -0.13 -9.29
N SER A 208 -10.34 1.01 -8.64
CA SER A 208 -11.33 2.05 -8.45
C SER A 208 -11.02 3.32 -9.25
N THR A 209 -11.88 4.33 -9.07
CA THR A 209 -11.68 5.66 -9.65
C THR A 209 -11.28 6.67 -8.58
N TRP A 210 -10.45 7.63 -8.92
CA TRP A 210 -10.10 8.69 -7.99
C TRP A 210 -11.32 9.52 -7.57
N GLN A 211 -12.34 9.63 -8.46
CA GLN A 211 -13.60 10.31 -8.15
C GLN A 211 -14.38 9.57 -7.07
N GLU A 212 -14.44 8.22 -7.14
CA GLU A 212 -15.08 7.45 -6.07
C GLU A 212 -14.34 7.59 -4.75
N GLY A 213 -13.00 7.66 -4.78
CA GLY A 213 -12.21 7.99 -3.59
C GLY A 213 -12.63 9.32 -2.96
N CYS A 214 -12.88 10.35 -3.77
CA CYS A 214 -13.39 11.64 -3.27
C CYS A 214 -14.83 11.53 -2.75
N ARG A 215 -15.72 10.78 -3.43
CA ARG A 215 -17.09 10.53 -2.95
C ARG A 215 -17.11 9.79 -1.63
N LEU A 216 -16.29 8.75 -1.51
CA LEU A 216 -16.11 8.00 -0.26
C LEU A 216 -15.59 8.92 0.86
N ALA A 217 -14.57 9.74 0.57
CA ALA A 217 -14.03 10.68 1.55
C ALA A 217 -15.08 11.68 2.06
N ASN A 218 -16.00 12.14 1.21
CA ASN A 218 -17.12 12.99 1.64
C ASN A 218 -18.14 12.25 2.52
N ARG A 219 -18.21 10.91 2.45
CA ARG A 219 -19.09 10.11 3.32
C ARG A 219 -18.45 9.75 4.66
N VAL A 220 -17.14 9.43 4.64
CA VAL A 220 -16.45 8.91 5.84
C VAL A 220 -15.57 9.95 6.55
N GLU A 221 -15.43 11.14 5.97
CA GLU A 221 -14.79 12.33 6.56
C GLU A 221 -13.36 12.08 7.10
N PRO A 222 -12.42 11.50 6.31
CA PRO A 222 -11.04 11.36 6.75
C PRO A 222 -10.39 12.75 6.87
N ALA A 223 -9.40 12.89 7.75
CA ALA A 223 -8.65 14.13 7.83
C ALA A 223 -7.86 14.42 6.53
N ARG A 224 -7.44 13.38 5.83
CA ARG A 224 -6.74 13.47 4.51
C ARG A 224 -7.11 12.29 3.63
N LEU A 225 -7.25 12.55 2.32
CA LEU A 225 -7.36 11.53 1.27
C LEU A 225 -6.08 11.52 0.44
N LEU A 226 -5.47 10.36 0.28
CA LEU A 226 -4.31 10.17 -0.60
C LEU A 226 -4.66 9.15 -1.70
N ILE A 227 -4.87 9.64 -2.91
CA ILE A 227 -5.09 8.80 -4.09
C ILE A 227 -3.76 8.17 -4.49
N THR A 228 -3.75 6.86 -4.66
CA THR A 228 -2.56 6.06 -5.01
C THR A 228 -2.88 5.06 -6.11
N HIS A 229 -1.96 4.15 -6.40
CA HIS A 229 -2.10 3.10 -7.42
C HIS A 229 -2.38 3.67 -8.81
N HIS A 230 -1.59 4.69 -9.19
CA HIS A 230 -1.80 5.42 -10.44
C HIS A 230 -1.62 4.53 -11.67
N GLU A 231 -2.51 4.68 -12.66
CA GLU A 231 -2.40 3.98 -13.95
C GLU A 231 -0.99 4.22 -14.55
N PRO A 232 -0.29 3.15 -14.95
CA PRO A 232 1.14 3.24 -15.31
C PRO A 232 1.46 4.23 -16.42
N ARG A 233 0.60 4.36 -17.43
CA ARG A 233 0.84 5.24 -18.59
C ARG A 233 0.50 6.71 -18.32
N ARG A 234 -0.14 7.01 -17.19
CA ARG A 234 -0.56 8.37 -16.87
C ARG A 234 0.63 9.23 -16.48
N THR A 235 0.92 10.24 -17.28
CA THR A 235 2.06 11.13 -17.10
C THR A 235 1.91 12.05 -15.88
N ASP A 236 3.00 12.65 -15.44
CA ASP A 236 3.02 13.63 -14.36
C ASP A 236 2.10 14.82 -14.61
N SER A 237 2.03 15.30 -15.86
CA SER A 237 1.13 16.40 -16.24
C SER A 237 -0.34 16.01 -16.12
N GLN A 238 -0.69 14.78 -16.50
CA GLN A 238 -2.05 14.26 -16.36
C GLN A 238 -2.41 14.07 -14.88
N LEU A 239 -1.52 13.48 -14.06
CA LEU A 239 -1.77 13.31 -12.62
C LEU A 239 -1.93 14.65 -11.90
N ARG A 240 -1.14 15.68 -12.25
CA ARG A 240 -1.33 17.03 -11.70
C ARG A 240 -2.71 17.61 -12.03
N ALA A 241 -3.18 17.44 -13.27
CA ALA A 241 -4.51 17.90 -13.66
C ALA A 241 -5.60 17.19 -12.86
N LEU A 242 -5.55 15.87 -12.73
CA LEU A 242 -6.52 15.09 -11.95
C LEU A 242 -6.48 15.46 -10.47
N GLU A 243 -5.30 15.70 -9.89
CA GLU A 243 -5.19 16.14 -8.49
C GLU A 243 -5.88 17.50 -8.26
N GLN A 244 -5.80 18.43 -9.20
CA GLN A 244 -6.52 19.71 -9.09
C GLN A 244 -8.04 19.51 -9.13
N GLU A 245 -8.54 18.58 -9.94
CA GLU A 245 -9.96 18.25 -9.97
C GLU A 245 -10.40 17.55 -8.68
N ALA A 246 -9.57 16.61 -8.16
CA ALA A 246 -9.84 15.93 -6.89
C ALA A 246 -9.97 16.91 -5.71
N LYS A 247 -9.11 17.93 -5.66
CA LYS A 247 -9.18 19.01 -4.62
C LYS A 247 -10.45 19.83 -4.67
N LYS A 248 -11.10 19.94 -5.83
CA LYS A 248 -12.42 20.60 -5.92
C LYS A 248 -13.53 19.75 -5.29
N LEU A 249 -13.39 18.40 -5.36
CA LEU A 249 -14.36 17.47 -4.80
C LEU A 249 -14.14 17.22 -3.32
N PHE A 250 -12.88 17.09 -2.90
CA PHE A 250 -12.48 16.93 -1.50
C PHE A 250 -11.20 17.75 -1.26
N PRO A 251 -11.28 18.90 -0.57
CA PRO A 251 -10.16 19.86 -0.45
C PRO A 251 -8.87 19.27 0.18
N ALA A 252 -9.00 18.25 1.05
CA ALA A 252 -7.88 17.55 1.68
C ALA A 252 -7.37 16.35 0.84
N ALA A 253 -7.76 16.25 -0.44
CA ALA A 253 -7.25 15.24 -1.35
C ALA A 253 -5.86 15.62 -1.88
N ALA A 254 -5.00 14.61 -2.01
CA ALA A 254 -3.73 14.69 -2.73
C ALA A 254 -3.50 13.40 -3.51
N PHE A 255 -2.63 13.45 -4.52
CA PHE A 255 -2.16 12.27 -5.23
C PHE A 255 -0.78 11.87 -4.71
N ALA A 256 -0.59 10.60 -4.44
CA ALA A 256 0.66 10.06 -3.91
C ALA A 256 1.82 10.29 -4.89
N ARG A 257 2.98 10.65 -4.35
CA ARG A 257 4.24 10.80 -5.10
C ARG A 257 5.35 10.04 -4.42
N ALA A 258 6.18 9.33 -5.17
CA ALA A 258 7.38 8.73 -4.62
C ALA A 258 8.26 9.84 -3.98
N GLY A 259 8.74 9.58 -2.77
CA GLY A 259 9.46 10.57 -1.96
C GLY A 259 8.60 11.48 -1.09
N MET A 260 7.25 11.45 -1.24
CA MET A 260 6.35 12.20 -0.35
C MET A 260 6.45 11.69 1.08
N LYS A 261 6.47 12.63 2.03
CA LYS A 261 6.42 12.36 3.47
C LYS A 261 5.21 13.05 4.08
N ILE A 262 4.39 12.29 4.81
CA ILE A 262 3.28 12.79 5.62
C ILE A 262 3.65 12.60 7.08
N THR A 263 3.61 13.67 7.86
CA THR A 263 3.85 13.67 9.30
C THR A 263 2.52 13.80 10.05
N PHE A 264 2.36 13.03 11.13
CA PHE A 264 1.15 12.98 11.95
C PHE A 264 1.32 13.65 13.29
#